data_1519905e74a25bec4e59b3d486825491
#
_entry.id   1519905e74a25bec4e59b3d486825491
#
_cell.length_a   1.000
_cell.length_b   1.000
_cell.length_c   1.000
_cell.angle_alpha   90.00
_cell.angle_beta   90.00
_cell.angle_gamma   90.00
#
_symmetry.space_group_name_H-M   'P 1'
#
loop_
_entity.id
_entity.type
_entity.pdbx_description
1 polymer ?
#
loop_
_entity_poly.entity_id
_entity_poly.type
_entity_poly.pdbx_seq_one_letter_code
_entity_poly.pdbx_strand_id
1 'polypeptide(L)'
;MVTDAGFRAPWFRLVDSFGWRWLGRVRNSSKVQCAGQSTWTPVRKLYALATGHAQTLGDVLLNVGRPLPVQMFLSPAPTKPKRHGSRRNAEGYRMAKSSREPWLLATSPGWPCTAQQAVALYDTRMQIEQGFRDLKSHRFAYGLRYSNSTKPARVATLLLIAALATFAQWLAGLVAEAQDWSRTFQANTVRKRRTLSVVYIGGRMLRTQRYKLTDALLRQALRDLPALVIQPHAAA
;
A
#
# COMPACT_ATOMS: atom_id res chain seq x y z
N MET A 1 7.48 -4.31 -5.29
CA MET A 1 6.05 -4.62 -4.97
C MET A 1 5.84 -4.62 -3.46
N VAL A 2 4.65 -4.19 -2.96
CA VAL A 2 4.32 -4.22 -1.53
C VAL A 2 3.16 -5.16 -1.30
N THR A 3 3.26 -6.05 -0.28
CA THR A 3 2.25 -7.07 -0.02
C THR A 3 1.88 -7.17 1.46
N ASP A 4 0.71 -7.72 1.74
CA ASP A 4 0.29 -8.02 3.10
C ASP A 4 0.83 -9.36 3.63
N ALA A 5 0.40 -9.75 4.82
CA ALA A 5 0.83 -10.99 5.47
C ALA A 5 0.23 -12.28 4.88
N GLY A 6 -0.60 -12.19 3.85
CA GLY A 6 -1.17 -13.35 3.14
C GLY A 6 -0.18 -13.98 2.15
N PHE A 7 0.78 -13.19 1.66
CA PHE A 7 1.79 -13.67 0.73
C PHE A 7 2.91 -14.42 1.44
N ARG A 8 3.46 -15.42 0.75
CA ARG A 8 4.43 -16.37 1.30
C ARG A 8 5.66 -16.54 0.42
N ALA A 9 6.68 -17.23 0.92
CA ALA A 9 7.94 -17.43 0.25
C ALA A 9 7.87 -17.86 -1.24
N PRO A 10 6.94 -18.74 -1.69
CA PRO A 10 6.82 -19.05 -3.11
C PRO A 10 6.52 -17.82 -3.99
N TRP A 11 5.65 -16.93 -3.50
CA TRP A 11 5.33 -15.69 -4.22
C TRP A 11 6.51 -14.72 -4.25
N PHE A 12 7.25 -14.59 -3.14
CA PHE A 12 8.44 -13.75 -3.09
C PHE A 12 9.50 -14.20 -4.09
N ARG A 13 9.73 -15.53 -4.19
CA ARG A 13 10.63 -16.09 -5.20
C ARG A 13 10.17 -15.81 -6.64
N LEU A 14 8.88 -15.88 -6.88
CA LEU A 14 8.33 -15.55 -8.20
C LEU A 14 8.62 -14.08 -8.55
N VAL A 15 8.45 -13.15 -7.60
CA VAL A 15 8.78 -11.73 -7.81
C VAL A 15 10.27 -11.52 -8.05
N ASP A 16 11.12 -12.19 -7.27
CA ASP A 16 12.57 -12.17 -7.45
C ASP A 16 12.99 -12.74 -8.84
N SER A 17 12.30 -13.76 -9.35
CA SER A 17 12.60 -14.33 -10.69
C SER A 17 12.32 -13.36 -11.83
N PHE A 18 11.48 -12.33 -11.63
CA PHE A 18 11.27 -11.23 -12.58
C PHE A 18 12.28 -10.10 -12.41
N GLY A 19 13.26 -10.21 -11.51
CA GLY A 19 14.19 -9.14 -11.17
C GLY A 19 13.53 -7.98 -10.39
N TRP A 20 12.34 -8.20 -9.85
CA TRP A 20 11.61 -7.17 -9.12
C TRP A 20 11.90 -7.25 -7.62
N ARG A 21 11.94 -6.12 -6.97
CA ARG A 21 12.04 -6.03 -5.51
C ARG A 21 10.66 -6.08 -4.86
N TRP A 22 10.60 -6.65 -3.66
CA TRP A 22 9.37 -6.78 -2.90
C TRP A 22 9.59 -6.40 -1.43
N LEU A 23 8.50 -5.99 -0.81
CA LEU A 23 8.37 -5.74 0.62
C LEU A 23 7.09 -6.44 1.10
N GLY A 24 7.21 -7.32 2.06
CA GLY A 24 6.08 -8.06 2.60
C GLY A 24 6.09 -8.15 4.12
N ARG A 25 4.90 -8.24 4.72
CA ARG A 25 4.76 -8.47 6.16
C ARG A 25 4.84 -9.96 6.46
N VAL A 26 5.71 -10.34 7.38
CA VAL A 26 5.87 -11.71 7.87
C VAL A 26 5.15 -11.88 9.20
N ARG A 27 4.39 -12.97 9.35
CA ARG A 27 3.58 -13.24 10.55
C ARG A 27 3.41 -14.73 10.86
N ASN A 28 2.87 -14.98 12.05
CA ASN A 28 2.30 -16.27 12.48
C ASN A 28 3.28 -17.44 12.53
N SER A 29 3.05 -18.45 11.69
CA SER A 29 3.79 -19.71 11.66
C SER A 29 5.14 -19.64 10.97
N SER A 30 5.51 -18.49 10.42
CA SER A 30 6.82 -18.33 9.79
C SER A 30 7.93 -18.49 10.83
N LYS A 31 9.03 -19.10 10.40
CA LYS A 31 10.25 -19.21 11.20
C LYS A 31 11.39 -18.55 10.43
N VAL A 32 12.32 -18.01 11.18
CA VAL A 32 13.55 -17.39 10.66
C VAL A 32 14.76 -17.97 11.33
N GLN A 33 15.87 -17.94 10.60
CA GLN A 33 17.21 -18.24 11.12
C GLN A 33 18.06 -16.99 10.96
N CYS A 34 18.47 -16.40 12.09
CA CYS A 34 19.34 -15.24 12.08
C CYS A 34 20.77 -15.60 11.73
N ALA A 35 21.53 -14.67 11.19
CA ALA A 35 22.94 -14.86 10.85
C ALA A 35 23.71 -15.35 12.09
N GLY A 36 24.57 -16.37 11.89
CA GLY A 36 25.36 -16.97 12.96
C GLY A 36 24.61 -17.92 13.89
N GLN A 37 23.29 -18.13 13.70
CA GLN A 37 22.51 -19.10 14.49
C GLN A 37 22.18 -20.34 13.67
N SER A 38 22.28 -21.53 14.28
CA SER A 38 21.86 -22.79 13.68
C SER A 38 20.36 -23.10 13.88
N THR A 39 19.69 -22.39 14.79
CA THR A 39 18.33 -22.68 15.23
C THR A 39 17.29 -21.81 14.52
N TRP A 40 16.17 -22.43 14.15
CA TRP A 40 15.01 -21.74 13.57
C TRP A 40 14.12 -21.17 14.67
N THR A 41 13.94 -19.86 14.66
CA THR A 41 13.14 -19.12 15.66
C THR A 41 11.78 -18.73 15.07
N PRO A 42 10.65 -19.00 15.76
CA PRO A 42 9.37 -18.47 15.36
C PRO A 42 9.39 -16.94 15.34
N VAL A 43 8.84 -16.33 14.27
CA VAL A 43 8.85 -14.85 14.11
C VAL A 43 8.18 -14.11 15.27
N ARG A 44 7.25 -14.75 15.97
CA ARG A 44 6.61 -14.15 17.16
C ARG A 44 7.56 -13.84 18.29
N LYS A 45 8.66 -14.61 18.43
CA LYS A 45 9.68 -14.31 19.44
C LYS A 45 10.42 -13.01 19.15
N LEU A 46 10.53 -12.62 17.86
CA LEU A 46 11.16 -11.37 17.48
C LEU A 46 10.33 -10.14 17.87
N TYR A 47 9.01 -10.29 18.09
CA TYR A 47 8.17 -9.17 18.53
C TYR A 47 8.61 -8.58 19.90
N ALA A 48 9.23 -9.39 20.75
CA ALA A 48 9.79 -8.93 22.04
C ALA A 48 10.95 -7.94 21.87
N LEU A 49 11.58 -7.92 20.70
CA LEU A 49 12.66 -6.99 20.36
C LEU A 49 12.15 -5.63 19.90
N ALA A 50 10.83 -5.45 19.73
CA ALA A 50 10.27 -4.19 19.24
C ALA A 50 10.53 -3.05 20.24
N THR A 51 11.16 -2.01 19.74
CA THR A 51 11.40 -0.75 20.47
C THR A 51 10.34 0.29 20.07
N GLY A 52 10.46 1.52 20.57
CA GLY A 52 9.60 2.63 20.15
C GLY A 52 9.79 3.07 18.69
N HIS A 53 10.83 2.59 18.01
CA HIS A 53 11.21 2.99 16.66
C HIS A 53 11.37 1.77 15.73
N ALA A 54 11.30 2.03 14.41
CA ALA A 54 11.63 1.02 13.42
C ALA A 54 13.13 0.71 13.45
N GLN A 55 13.48 -0.58 13.41
CA GLN A 55 14.85 -1.08 13.48
C GLN A 55 15.12 -2.17 12.47
N THR A 56 16.36 -2.27 12.03
CA THR A 56 16.84 -3.33 11.15
C THR A 56 17.26 -4.53 12.00
N LEU A 57 16.75 -5.72 11.68
CA LEU A 57 17.16 -6.98 12.28
C LEU A 57 18.29 -7.67 11.48
N GLY A 58 18.61 -7.15 10.29
CA GLY A 58 19.64 -7.68 9.41
C GLY A 58 19.16 -8.75 8.44
N ASP A 59 20.11 -9.44 7.84
CA ASP A 59 19.85 -10.51 6.89
C ASP A 59 19.55 -11.82 7.63
N VAL A 60 18.47 -12.46 7.20
CA VAL A 60 18.01 -13.72 7.81
C VAL A 60 17.53 -14.68 6.71
N LEU A 61 17.44 -15.96 7.06
CA LEU A 61 16.76 -16.97 6.24
C LEU A 61 15.32 -17.10 6.71
N LEU A 62 14.38 -16.97 5.79
CA LEU A 62 12.95 -17.12 6.04
C LEU A 62 12.49 -18.49 5.55
N ASN A 63 11.72 -19.23 6.37
CA ASN A 63 11.09 -20.50 6.05
C ASN A 63 12.04 -21.73 6.06
N VAL A 64 11.72 -22.73 6.88
CA VAL A 64 12.55 -23.90 7.18
C VAL A 64 12.75 -24.82 5.96
N GLY A 65 11.66 -25.22 5.30
CA GLY A 65 11.71 -26.26 4.27
C GLY A 65 12.43 -25.83 2.99
N ARG A 66 12.33 -24.54 2.65
CA ARG A 66 13.05 -23.94 1.51
C ARG A 66 13.46 -22.53 1.92
N PRO A 67 14.67 -22.37 2.46
CA PRO A 67 15.14 -21.09 2.99
C PRO A 67 15.16 -20.00 1.90
N LEU A 68 14.65 -18.80 2.25
CA LEU A 68 14.68 -17.61 1.40
C LEU A 68 15.50 -16.54 2.11
N PRO A 69 16.65 -16.11 1.55
CA PRO A 69 17.39 -14.97 2.08
C PRO A 69 16.53 -13.70 2.00
N VAL A 70 16.46 -12.94 3.10
CA VAL A 70 15.69 -11.71 3.18
C VAL A 70 16.38 -10.74 4.12
N GLN A 71 16.24 -9.45 3.87
CA GLN A 71 16.53 -8.41 4.85
C GLN A 71 15.28 -8.15 5.68
N MET A 72 15.43 -8.08 7.00
CA MET A 72 14.29 -8.01 7.93
C MET A 72 14.32 -6.73 8.76
N PHE A 73 13.12 -6.16 8.95
CA PHE A 73 12.89 -4.98 9.76
C PHE A 73 11.78 -5.21 10.77
N LEU A 74 11.88 -4.57 11.91
CA LEU A 74 10.89 -4.62 12.98
C LEU A 74 10.46 -3.20 13.33
N SER A 75 9.15 -2.98 13.37
CA SER A 75 8.55 -1.70 13.77
C SER A 75 7.50 -1.95 14.85
N PRO A 76 7.35 -1.03 15.82
CA PRO A 76 6.23 -1.10 16.75
C PRO A 76 4.89 -1.12 15.98
N ALA A 77 3.87 -1.62 16.65
CA ALA A 77 2.52 -1.56 16.07
C ALA A 77 2.12 -0.09 15.82
N PRO A 78 1.49 0.23 14.68
CA PRO A 78 1.06 1.59 14.43
C PRO A 78 0.05 2.03 15.48
N THR A 79 0.21 3.25 15.98
CA THR A 79 -0.72 3.85 16.92
C THR A 79 -2.02 4.18 16.19
N LYS A 80 -2.99 3.26 16.27
CA LYS A 80 -4.32 3.51 15.70
C LYS A 80 -5.17 4.28 16.72
N PRO A 81 -5.90 5.32 16.29
CA PRO A 81 -6.88 5.94 17.15
C PRO A 81 -7.88 4.87 17.62
N LYS A 82 -8.23 4.89 18.91
CA LYS A 82 -9.20 3.96 19.50
C LYS A 82 -10.54 4.11 18.78
N ARG A 83 -10.82 3.27 17.80
CA ARG A 83 -12.18 3.12 17.28
C ARG A 83 -12.98 2.34 18.31
N HIS A 84 -14.01 2.95 18.86
CA HIS A 84 -15.05 2.26 19.63
C HIS A 84 -15.87 1.38 18.67
N GLY A 85 -15.29 0.26 18.24
CA GLY A 85 -15.98 -0.76 17.45
C GLY A 85 -16.34 -1.93 18.35
N SER A 86 -17.57 -2.37 18.24
CA SER A 86 -18.11 -3.52 18.97
C SER A 86 -17.25 -4.77 18.76
N ARG A 87 -16.66 -5.28 19.84
CA ARG A 87 -15.91 -6.55 19.87
C ARG A 87 -16.88 -7.75 20.03
N ARG A 88 -17.95 -7.80 19.24
CA ARG A 88 -19.06 -8.73 19.47
C ARG A 88 -18.83 -10.18 19.04
N ASN A 89 -17.72 -10.49 18.36
CA ASN A 89 -17.43 -11.86 17.92
C ASN A 89 -15.93 -12.22 18.03
N ALA A 90 -15.62 -13.53 18.05
CA ALA A 90 -14.26 -14.06 18.14
C ALA A 90 -13.33 -13.55 17.02
N GLU A 91 -13.87 -13.32 15.84
CA GLU A 91 -13.13 -12.79 14.69
C GLU A 91 -12.70 -11.32 14.89
N GLY A 92 -13.62 -10.48 15.40
CA GLY A 92 -13.33 -9.09 15.76
C GLY A 92 -12.27 -9.00 16.86
N TYR A 93 -12.28 -9.93 17.83
CA TYR A 93 -11.24 -10.01 18.85
C TYR A 93 -9.87 -10.41 18.27
N ARG A 94 -9.84 -11.42 17.38
CA ARG A 94 -8.62 -11.84 16.67
C ARG A 94 -8.05 -10.70 15.81
N MET A 95 -8.88 -9.98 15.09
CA MET A 95 -8.48 -8.83 14.29
C MET A 95 -7.93 -7.69 15.15
N ALA A 96 -8.59 -7.40 16.28
CA ALA A 96 -8.12 -6.38 17.22
C ALA A 96 -6.76 -6.74 17.85
N LYS A 97 -6.55 -8.00 18.22
CA LYS A 97 -5.26 -8.51 18.71
C LYS A 97 -4.19 -8.40 17.63
N SER A 98 -4.49 -8.83 16.43
CA SER A 98 -3.61 -8.82 15.27
C SER A 98 -3.17 -7.40 14.85
N SER A 99 -4.01 -6.39 15.07
CA SER A 99 -3.71 -4.99 14.77
C SER A 99 -2.72 -4.34 15.75
N ARG A 100 -2.51 -4.96 16.90
CA ARG A 100 -1.57 -4.51 17.95
C ARG A 100 -0.20 -5.18 17.86
N GLU A 101 -0.05 -6.16 16.97
CA GLU A 101 1.23 -6.84 16.79
C GLU A 101 2.22 -5.91 16.08
N PRO A 102 3.49 -5.89 16.50
CA PRO A 102 4.56 -5.21 15.79
C PRO A 102 4.58 -5.63 14.30
N TRP A 103 5.06 -4.75 13.46
CA TRP A 103 5.25 -5.09 12.05
C TRP A 103 6.64 -5.68 11.86
N LEU A 104 6.66 -6.95 11.49
CA LEU A 104 7.86 -7.61 11.01
C LEU A 104 7.79 -7.62 9.49
N LEU A 105 8.69 -6.87 8.85
CA LEU A 105 8.75 -6.66 7.42
C LEU A 105 9.96 -7.39 6.85
N ALA A 106 9.81 -7.97 5.69
CA ALA A 106 10.91 -8.62 4.96
C ALA A 106 10.97 -8.06 3.54
N THR A 107 12.19 -7.92 3.02
CA THR A 107 12.46 -7.43 1.66
C THR A 107 13.39 -8.37 0.91
N SER A 108 13.44 -8.21 -0.41
CA SER A 108 14.50 -8.80 -1.24
C SER A 108 15.87 -8.45 -0.68
N PRO A 109 16.84 -9.39 -0.68
CA PRO A 109 18.19 -9.14 -0.17
C PRO A 109 18.90 -8.07 -0.99
N GLY A 110 19.81 -7.34 -0.34
CA GLY A 110 20.62 -6.31 -0.99
C GLY A 110 19.84 -5.07 -1.45
N TRP A 111 18.61 -4.86 -0.96
CA TRP A 111 17.90 -3.61 -1.19
C TRP A 111 18.38 -2.57 -0.17
N PRO A 112 19.00 -1.44 -0.62
CA PRO A 112 19.47 -0.38 0.27
C PRO A 112 18.26 0.40 0.82
N CYS A 113 17.60 -0.16 1.83
CA CYS A 113 16.40 0.37 2.45
C CYS A 113 16.61 0.49 3.95
N THR A 114 16.37 1.65 4.52
CA THR A 114 16.35 1.81 5.98
C THR A 114 15.05 1.25 6.57
N ALA A 115 15.05 0.95 7.87
CA ALA A 115 13.85 0.47 8.56
C ALA A 115 12.68 1.48 8.45
N GLN A 116 12.96 2.78 8.55
CA GLN A 116 11.97 3.84 8.40
C GLN A 116 11.39 3.88 6.99
N GLN A 117 12.25 3.75 5.97
CA GLN A 117 11.78 3.70 4.58
C GLN A 117 10.93 2.46 4.31
N ALA A 118 11.31 1.29 4.84
CA ALA A 118 10.52 0.07 4.72
C ALA A 118 9.13 0.23 5.35
N VAL A 119 9.04 0.83 6.53
CA VAL A 119 7.76 1.11 7.21
C VAL A 119 6.92 2.11 6.43
N ALA A 120 7.50 3.23 5.99
CA ALA A 120 6.79 4.23 5.20
C ALA A 120 6.25 3.63 3.88
N LEU A 121 7.06 2.81 3.20
CA LEU A 121 6.63 2.12 2.00
C LEU A 121 5.53 1.09 2.29
N TYR A 122 5.63 0.35 3.39
CA TYR A 122 4.59 -0.62 3.77
C TYR A 122 3.26 0.07 4.11
N ASP A 123 3.30 1.25 4.70
CA ASP A 123 2.11 2.02 5.05
C ASP A 123 1.29 2.42 3.81
N THR A 124 1.94 2.61 2.65
CA THR A 124 1.26 2.89 1.37
C THR A 124 0.36 1.73 0.92
N ARG A 125 0.56 0.50 1.45
CA ARG A 125 -0.29 -0.66 1.16
C ARG A 125 -1.78 -0.39 1.41
N MET A 126 -2.12 0.44 2.40
CA MET A 126 -3.50 0.78 2.69
C MET A 126 -4.20 1.49 1.52
N GLN A 127 -3.45 2.13 0.63
CA GLN A 127 -3.99 2.75 -0.59
C GLN A 127 -4.57 1.70 -1.55
N ILE A 128 -4.01 0.49 -1.59
CA ILE A 128 -4.52 -0.63 -2.40
C ILE A 128 -5.91 -1.04 -1.90
N GLU A 129 -6.07 -1.19 -0.58
CA GLU A 129 -7.37 -1.53 0.03
C GLU A 129 -8.41 -0.43 -0.22
N GLN A 130 -8.00 0.83 -0.14
CA GLN A 130 -8.87 1.97 -0.48
C GLN A 130 -9.24 1.97 -1.96
N GLY A 131 -8.27 1.74 -2.86
CA GLY A 131 -8.51 1.62 -4.28
C GLY A 131 -9.54 0.53 -4.62
N PHE A 132 -9.42 -0.66 -4.03
CA PHE A 132 -10.42 -1.73 -4.21
C PHE A 132 -11.79 -1.37 -3.63
N ARG A 133 -11.84 -0.67 -2.50
CA ARG A 133 -13.10 -0.19 -1.93
C ARG A 133 -13.76 0.82 -2.87
N ASP A 134 -12.99 1.72 -3.42
CA ASP A 134 -13.47 2.74 -4.35
C ASP A 134 -13.96 2.10 -5.65
N LEU A 135 -13.20 1.14 -6.23
CA LEU A 135 -13.64 0.37 -7.40
C LEU A 135 -15.00 -0.32 -7.20
N LYS A 136 -15.28 -0.83 -6.00
CA LYS A 136 -16.54 -1.50 -5.68
C LYS A 136 -17.69 -0.53 -5.42
N SER A 137 -17.39 0.71 -5.06
CA SER A 137 -18.38 1.73 -4.69
C SER A 137 -19.01 2.35 -5.94
N HIS A 138 -20.34 2.37 -6.02
CA HIS A 138 -21.07 3.11 -7.06
C HIS A 138 -21.05 4.62 -6.81
N ARG A 139 -20.93 5.02 -5.56
CA ARG A 139 -20.97 6.43 -5.15
C ARG A 139 -19.66 7.16 -5.44
N PHE A 140 -18.53 6.47 -5.29
CA PHE A 140 -17.20 7.09 -5.35
C PHE A 140 -16.39 6.72 -6.59
N ALA A 141 -16.74 5.62 -7.29
CA ALA A 141 -16.05 5.22 -8.51
C ALA A 141 -16.93 4.39 -9.47
N TYR A 142 -16.50 3.17 -9.83
CA TYR A 142 -17.05 2.46 -10.99
C TYR A 142 -18.17 1.47 -10.67
N GLY A 143 -18.49 1.25 -9.41
CA GLY A 143 -19.58 0.37 -9.01
C GLY A 143 -19.43 -1.07 -9.53
N LEU A 144 -18.24 -1.65 -9.52
CA LEU A 144 -17.94 -2.97 -10.08
C LEU A 144 -18.91 -4.07 -9.58
N ARG A 145 -19.45 -3.91 -8.38
CA ARG A 145 -20.47 -4.82 -7.83
C ARG A 145 -21.76 -4.90 -8.64
N TYR A 146 -22.11 -3.82 -9.35
CA TYR A 146 -23.36 -3.76 -10.15
C TYR A 146 -23.20 -4.37 -11.53
N SER A 147 -21.99 -4.73 -11.92
CA SER A 147 -21.76 -5.43 -13.20
C SER A 147 -22.35 -6.84 -13.20
N ASN A 148 -22.64 -7.41 -12.02
CA ASN A 148 -23.10 -8.80 -11.82
C ASN A 148 -22.28 -9.83 -12.60
N SER A 149 -21.01 -9.50 -12.90
CA SER A 149 -20.13 -10.36 -13.68
C SER A 149 -19.47 -11.40 -12.77
N THR A 150 -19.70 -12.66 -13.07
CA THR A 150 -19.10 -13.82 -12.40
C THR A 150 -18.00 -14.49 -13.23
N LYS A 151 -17.96 -14.26 -14.55
CA LYS A 151 -16.97 -14.84 -15.45
C LYS A 151 -15.60 -14.17 -15.27
N PRO A 152 -14.53 -14.92 -14.94
CA PRO A 152 -13.20 -14.34 -14.65
C PRO A 152 -12.68 -13.43 -15.77
N ALA A 153 -12.80 -13.83 -17.04
CA ALA A 153 -12.35 -13.04 -18.19
C ALA A 153 -13.08 -11.68 -18.28
N ARG A 154 -14.38 -11.66 -18.05
CA ARG A 154 -15.16 -10.41 -18.05
C ARG A 154 -14.75 -9.51 -16.88
N VAL A 155 -14.54 -10.08 -15.68
CA VAL A 155 -14.06 -9.34 -14.53
C VAL A 155 -12.66 -8.76 -14.79
N ALA A 156 -11.76 -9.51 -15.40
CA ALA A 156 -10.43 -9.04 -15.79
C ALA A 156 -10.52 -7.84 -16.76
N THR A 157 -11.37 -7.90 -17.77
CA THR A 157 -11.61 -6.77 -18.70
C THR A 157 -12.15 -5.54 -17.97
N LEU A 158 -13.13 -5.72 -17.10
CA LEU A 158 -13.69 -4.61 -16.29
C LEU A 158 -12.64 -3.99 -15.37
N LEU A 159 -11.78 -4.79 -14.77
CA LEU A 159 -10.66 -4.30 -13.93
C LEU A 159 -9.64 -3.52 -14.77
N LEU A 160 -9.32 -3.98 -15.99
CA LEU A 160 -8.43 -3.26 -16.88
C LEU A 160 -9.02 -1.89 -17.27
N ILE A 161 -10.29 -1.84 -17.69
CA ILE A 161 -10.98 -0.58 -18.00
C ILE A 161 -10.97 0.35 -16.79
N ALA A 162 -11.28 -0.17 -15.59
CA ALA A 162 -11.28 0.62 -14.37
C ALA A 162 -9.88 1.13 -14.02
N ALA A 163 -8.83 0.34 -14.24
CA ALA A 163 -7.45 0.76 -14.03
C ALA A 163 -7.05 1.91 -14.97
N LEU A 164 -7.36 1.79 -16.26
CA LEU A 164 -7.09 2.85 -17.25
C LEU A 164 -7.88 4.13 -16.92
N ALA A 165 -9.15 4.01 -16.55
CA ALA A 165 -9.98 5.15 -16.16
C ALA A 165 -9.45 5.80 -14.86
N THR A 166 -9.01 5.02 -13.88
CA THR A 166 -8.38 5.54 -12.64
C THR A 166 -7.08 6.27 -12.96
N PHE A 167 -6.27 5.73 -13.88
CA PHE A 167 -5.04 6.37 -14.32
C PHE A 167 -5.30 7.71 -15.01
N ALA A 168 -6.28 7.78 -15.91
CA ALA A 168 -6.70 9.02 -16.57
C ALA A 168 -7.18 10.06 -15.53
N GLN A 169 -8.00 9.65 -14.57
CA GLN A 169 -8.44 10.51 -13.48
C GLN A 169 -7.26 10.99 -12.64
N TRP A 170 -6.31 10.11 -12.34
CA TRP A 170 -5.13 10.48 -11.58
C TRP A 170 -4.28 11.53 -12.30
N LEU A 171 -4.02 11.36 -13.60
CA LEU A 171 -3.31 12.36 -14.41
C LEU A 171 -4.03 13.70 -14.43
N ALA A 172 -5.34 13.70 -14.66
CA ALA A 172 -6.14 14.93 -14.62
C ALA A 172 -6.09 15.61 -13.25
N GLY A 173 -6.08 14.83 -12.17
CA GLY A 173 -5.95 15.33 -10.81
C GLY A 173 -4.57 15.92 -10.52
N LEU A 174 -3.49 15.33 -11.04
CA LEU A 174 -2.14 15.88 -10.94
C LEU A 174 -2.01 17.22 -11.67
N VAL A 175 -2.61 17.33 -12.86
CA VAL A 175 -2.71 18.62 -13.56
C VAL A 175 -3.45 19.64 -12.69
N ALA A 176 -4.57 19.25 -12.07
CA ALA A 176 -5.33 20.14 -11.19
C ALA A 176 -4.51 20.62 -9.98
N GLU A 177 -3.62 19.78 -9.44
CA GLU A 177 -2.71 20.17 -8.36
C GLU A 177 -1.63 21.12 -8.86
N ALA A 178 -0.98 20.80 -9.97
CA ALA A 178 0.08 21.61 -10.55
C ALA A 178 -0.39 23.01 -10.99
N GLN A 179 -1.67 23.12 -11.37
CA GLN A 179 -2.30 24.39 -11.77
C GLN A 179 -3.10 25.08 -10.64
N ASP A 180 -3.00 24.58 -9.40
CA ASP A 180 -3.75 25.07 -8.21
C ASP A 180 -5.29 25.05 -8.36
N TRP A 181 -5.81 24.31 -9.34
CA TRP A 181 -7.27 24.16 -9.58
C TRP A 181 -7.93 23.23 -8.55
N SER A 182 -7.15 22.40 -7.90
CA SER A 182 -7.64 21.39 -6.94
C SER A 182 -8.46 22.03 -5.80
N ARG A 183 -8.09 23.23 -5.39
CA ARG A 183 -8.75 23.96 -4.31
C ARG A 183 -10.20 24.32 -4.62
N THR A 184 -10.56 24.51 -5.88
CA THR A 184 -11.93 24.87 -6.28
C THR A 184 -12.94 23.73 -6.11
N PHE A 185 -12.46 22.51 -5.90
CA PHE A 185 -13.28 21.30 -5.71
C PHE A 185 -13.51 20.94 -4.25
N GLN A 186 -12.82 21.59 -3.31
CA GLN A 186 -12.97 21.31 -1.88
C GLN A 186 -13.74 22.43 -1.16
N ALA A 187 -14.26 22.14 0.03
CA ALA A 187 -14.96 23.13 0.84
C ALA A 187 -14.01 24.24 1.32
N ASN A 188 -14.49 25.47 1.34
CA ASN A 188 -13.72 26.66 1.75
C ASN A 188 -13.29 26.66 3.23
N THR A 189 -13.87 25.79 4.05
CA THR A 189 -13.55 25.66 5.47
C THR A 189 -12.17 25.06 5.73
N VAL A 190 -11.61 24.32 4.78
CA VAL A 190 -10.29 23.70 4.92
C VAL A 190 -9.32 24.29 3.89
N ARG A 191 -8.56 25.30 4.30
CA ARG A 191 -7.65 26.02 3.41
C ARG A 191 -6.20 25.50 3.42
N LYS A 192 -5.76 24.89 4.52
CA LYS A 192 -4.32 24.56 4.76
C LYS A 192 -3.90 23.21 4.21
N ARG A 193 -4.82 22.33 3.86
CA ARG A 193 -4.49 20.97 3.38
C ARG A 193 -5.47 20.49 2.31
N ARG A 194 -5.04 19.57 1.49
CA ARG A 194 -5.91 18.84 0.58
C ARG A 194 -6.80 17.86 1.37
N THR A 195 -8.11 17.89 1.10
CA THR A 195 -9.10 17.02 1.74
C THR A 195 -9.63 15.92 0.80
N LEU A 196 -9.44 16.08 -0.50
CA LEU A 196 -9.90 15.17 -1.54
C LEU A 196 -8.73 14.42 -2.16
N SER A 197 -8.91 13.16 -2.56
CA SER A 197 -7.88 12.42 -3.29
C SER A 197 -7.65 13.01 -4.69
N VAL A 198 -6.43 12.86 -5.20
CA VAL A 198 -6.07 13.31 -6.57
C VAL A 198 -7.00 12.69 -7.62
N VAL A 199 -7.28 11.39 -7.50
CA VAL A 199 -8.18 10.66 -8.39
C VAL A 199 -9.59 11.23 -8.36
N TYR A 200 -10.11 11.57 -7.17
CA TYR A 200 -11.43 12.17 -7.04
C TYR A 200 -11.50 13.55 -7.69
N ILE A 201 -10.48 14.38 -7.47
CA ILE A 201 -10.36 15.71 -8.10
C ILE A 201 -10.33 15.55 -9.62
N GLY A 202 -9.51 14.67 -10.16
CA GLY A 202 -9.44 14.41 -11.58
C GLY A 202 -10.76 13.92 -12.18
N GLY A 203 -11.45 13.03 -11.48
CA GLY A 203 -12.78 12.59 -11.89
C GLY A 203 -13.82 13.72 -11.91
N ARG A 204 -13.70 14.66 -10.98
CA ARG A 204 -14.53 15.90 -10.98
C ARG A 204 -14.17 16.81 -12.15
N MET A 205 -12.87 17.01 -12.42
CA MET A 205 -12.42 17.81 -13.55
C MET A 205 -12.95 17.30 -14.88
N LEU A 206 -12.80 16.00 -15.14
CA LEU A 206 -13.25 15.36 -16.38
C LEU A 206 -14.77 15.48 -16.59
N ARG A 207 -15.55 15.46 -15.48
CA ARG A 207 -17.02 15.59 -15.56
C ARG A 207 -17.52 17.02 -15.70
N THR A 208 -16.87 17.98 -15.03
CA THR A 208 -17.37 19.36 -15.01
C THR A 208 -16.90 20.18 -16.20
N GLN A 209 -15.86 19.75 -16.90
CA GLN A 209 -15.22 20.44 -18.03
C GLN A 209 -14.91 21.93 -17.75
N ARG A 210 -14.82 22.28 -16.46
CA ARG A 210 -14.61 23.67 -16.02
C ARG A 210 -13.23 24.20 -16.46
N TYR A 211 -12.26 23.29 -16.57
CA TYR A 211 -10.89 23.62 -16.93
C TYR A 211 -10.48 22.82 -18.15
N LYS A 212 -9.78 23.46 -19.07
CA LYS A 212 -9.31 22.82 -20.30
C LYS A 212 -8.04 22.02 -20.04
N LEU A 213 -8.13 20.70 -20.09
CA LEU A 213 -6.98 19.82 -20.10
C LEU A 213 -6.35 19.82 -21.49
N THR A 214 -5.12 20.30 -21.60
CA THR A 214 -4.36 20.27 -22.87
C THR A 214 -3.38 19.10 -22.87
N ASP A 215 -3.00 18.64 -24.07
CA ASP A 215 -1.98 17.62 -24.24
C ASP A 215 -0.66 17.99 -23.57
N ALA A 216 -0.27 19.27 -23.60
CA ALA A 216 0.95 19.78 -22.97
C ALA A 216 0.93 19.56 -21.45
N LEU A 217 -0.19 19.88 -20.79
CA LEU A 217 -0.36 19.69 -19.33
C LEU A 217 -0.34 18.21 -18.96
N LEU A 218 -1.01 17.35 -19.73
CA LEU A 218 -1.01 15.91 -19.49
C LEU A 218 0.38 15.29 -19.69
N ARG A 219 1.10 15.69 -20.75
CA ARG A 219 2.49 15.25 -20.99
C ARG A 219 3.42 15.73 -19.88
N GLN A 220 3.21 16.94 -19.35
CA GLN A 220 4.00 17.42 -18.21
C GLN A 220 3.72 16.56 -16.97
N ALA A 221 2.45 16.31 -16.63
CA ALA A 221 2.10 15.44 -15.50
C ALA A 221 2.70 14.03 -15.65
N LEU A 222 2.73 13.47 -16.86
CA LEU A 222 3.40 12.18 -17.13
C LEU A 222 4.90 12.22 -16.88
N ARG A 223 5.59 13.29 -17.27
CA ARG A 223 7.04 13.46 -17.02
C ARG A 223 7.37 13.58 -15.55
N ASP A 224 6.48 14.19 -14.78
CA ASP A 224 6.68 14.44 -13.35
C ASP A 224 6.36 13.19 -12.47
N LEU A 225 5.68 12.18 -13.03
CA LEU A 225 5.31 10.95 -12.32
C LEU A 225 6.48 10.24 -11.63
N PRO A 226 7.67 10.04 -12.24
CA PRO A 226 8.77 9.36 -11.58
C PRO A 226 9.21 10.05 -10.30
N ALA A 227 9.23 11.38 -10.27
CA ALA A 227 9.59 12.16 -9.09
C ALA A 227 8.56 11.99 -7.96
N LEU A 228 7.26 11.93 -8.30
CA LEU A 228 6.18 11.73 -7.32
C LEU A 228 6.16 10.31 -6.74
N VAL A 229 6.58 9.31 -7.52
CA VAL A 229 6.66 7.91 -7.06
C VAL A 229 7.87 7.67 -6.15
N ILE A 230 8.96 8.39 -6.38
CA ILE A 230 10.21 8.24 -5.62
C ILE A 230 10.15 8.98 -4.28
N GLN A 231 9.38 10.06 -4.17
CA GLN A 231 9.19 10.75 -2.89
C GLN A 231 8.24 9.91 -2.00
N PRO A 232 8.73 9.28 -0.90
CA PRO A 232 7.83 8.81 0.12
C PRO A 232 7.05 10.03 0.61
N HIS A 233 5.72 9.94 0.67
CA HIS A 233 4.89 11.01 1.21
C HIS A 233 5.50 11.45 2.54
N ALA A 234 6.08 12.65 2.56
CA ALA A 234 6.35 13.31 3.81
C ALA A 234 5.02 13.40 4.52
N ALA A 235 4.92 12.74 5.68
CA ALA A 235 3.73 12.72 6.49
C ALA A 235 3.34 14.17 6.80
N ALA A 236 2.19 14.56 6.32
CA ALA A 236 1.53 15.81 6.73
C ALA A 236 0.76 15.56 8.02
#